data_0abada941d4b96fc38bd140fb877e5cb
#
_entry.id   0abada941d4b96fc38bd140fb877e5cb
#
_cell.length_a   1.000
_cell.length_b   1.000
_cell.length_c   1.000
_cell.angle_alpha   90.00
_cell.angle_beta   90.00
_cell.angle_gamma   90.00
#
_symmetry.space_group_name_H-M   'P 1'
#
loop_
_entity.id
_entity.type
_entity.pdbx_description
1 polymer ?
#
loop_
_entity_poly.entity_id
_entity_poly.type
_entity_poly.pdbx_seq_one_letter_code
_entity_poly.pdbx_strand_id
1 'polypeptide(L)'
;MNNLGATSLEEDFTGLGPGASPEGFLVGFLPMKFQVVLQWPAVSLNDYDEMVNVEDLLIERLTKRCKVDGHDFGSNEANIFVHTSDPRRAFEEIRTILSAHKLWPDTRIAFRQIDGEEYTVIWPEGATKFDIS
;
A
#
# COMPACT_ATOMS: atom_id res chain seq x y z
N MET A 1 -18.39 -21.68 6.19
CA MET A 1 -17.36 -21.47 5.83
C MET A 1 -16.68 -21.72 5.68
N ASN A 2 -17.08 -22.04 6.17
CA ASN A 2 -15.85 -22.11 5.89
C ASN A 2 -15.31 -22.28 6.07
N ASN A 3 -15.91 -22.34 6.26
CA ASN A 3 -14.73 -22.55 6.14
C ASN A 3 -14.36 -22.72 6.44
N LEU A 4 -15.03 -22.99 6.97
CA LEU A 4 -14.03 -23.09 6.97
C LEU A 4 -13.59 -23.22 6.87
N GLY A 5 -14.37 -23.28 7.38
CA GLY A 5 -13.45 -23.28 6.86
C GLY A 5 -13.02 -23.42 7.02
N ALA A 6 -13.59 -23.60 7.37
CA ALA A 6 -12.66 -23.51 7.07
C ALA A 6 -12.24 -23.70 7.04
N THR A 7 -12.75 -23.92 7.45
CA THR A 7 -11.79 -23.93 7.11
C THR A 7 -11.33 -24.17 7.07
N SER A 8 -12.09 -24.12 7.41
CA SER A 8 -11.11 -24.11 7.01
C SER A 8 -10.67 -24.45 7.20
N LEU A 9 -11.21 -24.74 7.71
CA LEU A 9 -10.30 -24.90 7.50
C LEU A 9 -9.96 -25.32 7.43
N GLU A 10 -10.29 -25.21 7.44
CA GLU A 10 -9.55 -25.36 6.96
C GLU A 10 -9.18 -25.74 6.70
N GLU A 11 -9.76 -25.91 6.92
CA GLU A 11 -9.12 -26.06 6.38
C GLU A 11 -8.73 -26.40 6.26
N ASP A 12 -9.44 -26.79 6.61
CA ASP A 12 -8.72 -26.94 6.18
C ASP A 12 -8.39 -27.34 6.48
N PHE A 13 -8.54 -27.66 7.08
CA PHE A 13 -7.89 -27.87 6.99
C PHE A 13 -7.64 -28.28 7.12
N THR A 14 -8.28 -28.39 7.22
CA THR A 14 -7.75 -28.43 6.89
C THR A 14 -7.50 -28.62 7.01
N GLY A 15 -8.01 -28.63 7.70
CA GLY A 15 -7.61 -28.37 7.24
C GLY A 15 -7.54 -28.46 7.67
N LEU A 16 -7.78 -28.80 8.07
CA LEU A 16 -7.45 -28.43 7.99
C LEU A 16 -7.26 -28.41 8.05
N GLY A 17 -8.07 -28.23 8.23
CA GLY A 17 -7.72 -27.80 7.67
C GLY A 17 -7.54 -27.70 7.73
N PRO A 18 -7.88 -27.67 8.01
CA PRO A 18 -7.44 -27.08 7.66
C PRO A 18 -7.10 -26.85 7.37
N GLY A 19 -7.56 -26.61 7.44
CA GLY A 19 -7.11 -25.97 6.73
C GLY A 19 -7.01 -25.65 6.69
N ALA A 20 -7.18 -25.11 6.64
CA ALA A 20 -6.92 -24.52 6.30
C ALA A 20 -6.78 -23.97 6.46
N SER A 21 -6.13 -24.18 6.40
CA SER A 21 -6.23 -22.85 6.62
C SER A 21 -6.71 -21.97 5.48
N PRO A 22 -7.64 -21.31 5.53
CA PRO A 22 -7.98 -20.32 4.53
C PRO A 22 -6.93 -19.22 4.52
N GLU A 23 -6.23 -19.05 3.43
CA GLU A 23 -5.16 -18.08 3.33
C GLU A 23 -5.67 -16.65 3.50
N GLY A 24 -6.86 -16.35 2.95
CA GLY A 24 -7.43 -15.01 3.10
C GLY A 24 -7.69 -14.64 4.54
N PHE A 25 -8.06 -15.62 5.35
CA PHE A 25 -8.26 -15.40 6.77
C PHE A 25 -6.95 -15.04 7.46
N LEU A 26 -5.87 -15.78 7.15
CA LEU A 26 -4.57 -15.54 7.79
C LEU A 26 -3.96 -14.21 7.35
N VAL A 27 -4.15 -13.82 6.09
CA VAL A 27 -3.60 -12.57 5.59
C VAL A 27 -4.11 -11.37 6.40
N GLY A 28 -5.35 -11.43 6.88
CA GLY A 28 -5.91 -10.35 7.68
C GLY A 28 -5.20 -10.14 9.01
N PHE A 29 -4.40 -11.12 9.44
CA PHE A 29 -3.66 -11.05 10.70
C PHE A 29 -2.16 -10.90 10.53
N LEU A 30 -1.67 -10.79 9.29
CA LEU A 30 -0.24 -10.59 9.07
C LEU A 30 0.16 -9.19 9.52
N PRO A 31 1.30 -9.05 10.22
CA PRO A 31 1.74 -7.73 10.64
C PRO A 31 2.06 -6.84 9.45
N MET A 32 1.65 -5.59 9.53
CA MET A 32 1.98 -4.59 8.52
C MET A 32 3.32 -3.98 8.87
N LYS A 33 4.40 -4.58 8.40
CA LYS A 33 5.76 -4.21 8.77
C LYS A 33 6.42 -3.26 7.79
N PHE A 34 5.75 -2.93 6.70
CA PHE A 34 6.31 -2.08 5.67
C PHE A 34 5.48 -0.84 5.48
N GLN A 35 6.16 0.24 5.12
CA GLN A 35 5.51 1.48 4.74
C GLN A 35 5.83 1.75 3.28
N VAL A 36 4.80 1.86 2.46
CA VAL A 36 4.91 2.27 1.07
C VAL A 36 4.63 3.77 1.02
N VAL A 37 5.45 4.51 0.29
CA VAL A 37 5.29 5.95 0.16
C VAL A 37 5.06 6.28 -1.31
N LEU A 38 3.96 7.00 -1.57
CA LEU A 38 3.71 7.61 -2.87
C LEU A 38 4.11 9.07 -2.76
N GLN A 39 4.88 9.55 -3.72
CA GLN A 39 5.41 10.91 -3.69
C GLN A 39 5.30 11.56 -5.06
N TRP A 40 4.94 12.84 -5.09
CA TRP A 40 4.96 13.64 -6.31
C TRP A 40 5.18 15.11 -5.96
N PRO A 41 5.65 15.92 -6.94
CA PRO A 41 5.84 17.36 -6.71
C PRO A 41 4.51 18.06 -6.43
N ALA A 42 4.50 18.92 -5.44
CA ALA A 42 3.28 19.62 -5.05
C ALA A 42 3.64 20.89 -4.29
N VAL A 43 3.03 22.02 -4.64
CA VAL A 43 3.36 23.31 -4.03
C VAL A 43 2.13 24.16 -3.72
N SER A 44 1.03 23.98 -4.43
CA SER A 44 -0.14 24.88 -4.32
C SER A 44 -1.24 24.27 -3.46
N LEU A 45 -2.21 25.11 -3.08
CA LEU A 45 -3.40 24.64 -2.40
C LEU A 45 -4.16 23.63 -3.26
N ASN A 46 -4.19 23.87 -4.57
CA ASN A 46 -4.84 22.94 -5.49
C ASN A 46 -4.12 21.58 -5.47
N ASP A 47 -2.79 21.58 -5.36
CA ASP A 47 -2.03 20.35 -5.26
C ASP A 47 -2.36 19.60 -3.96
N TYR A 48 -2.57 20.34 -2.88
CA TYR A 48 -3.01 19.74 -1.62
C TYR A 48 -4.35 19.04 -1.79
N ASP A 49 -5.31 19.71 -2.44
CA ASP A 49 -6.63 19.13 -2.68
C ASP A 49 -6.53 17.87 -3.53
N GLU A 50 -5.66 17.87 -4.53
CA GLU A 50 -5.43 16.68 -5.36
C GLU A 50 -4.84 15.54 -4.53
N MET A 51 -3.92 15.84 -3.61
CA MET A 51 -3.38 14.83 -2.72
C MET A 51 -4.47 14.20 -1.87
N VAL A 52 -5.35 15.01 -1.30
CA VAL A 52 -6.46 14.51 -0.49
C VAL A 52 -7.38 13.62 -1.33
N ASN A 53 -7.64 14.02 -2.58
CA ASN A 53 -8.46 13.20 -3.47
C ASN A 53 -7.82 11.84 -3.75
N VAL A 54 -6.51 11.79 -3.98
CA VAL A 54 -5.81 10.53 -4.19
C VAL A 54 -5.85 9.68 -2.92
N GLU A 55 -5.63 10.30 -1.77
CA GLU A 55 -5.70 9.60 -0.49
C GLU A 55 -7.08 8.97 -0.29
N ASP A 56 -8.14 9.71 -0.57
CA ASP A 56 -9.50 9.21 -0.42
C ASP A 56 -9.77 8.03 -1.37
N LEU A 57 -9.26 8.09 -2.60
CA LEU A 57 -9.37 6.96 -3.53
C LEU A 57 -8.69 5.72 -2.98
N LEU A 58 -7.51 5.89 -2.40
CA LEU A 58 -6.77 4.76 -1.83
C LEU A 58 -7.51 4.18 -0.62
N ILE A 59 -8.03 5.04 0.24
CA ILE A 59 -8.81 4.59 1.40
C ILE A 59 -10.01 3.77 0.95
N GLU A 60 -10.67 4.23 -0.12
CA GLU A 60 -11.87 3.58 -0.63
C GLU A 60 -11.58 2.24 -1.31
N ARG A 61 -10.46 2.14 -2.03
CA ARG A 61 -10.25 1.04 -2.99
C ARG A 61 -9.17 0.04 -2.61
N LEU A 62 -8.25 0.38 -1.71
CA LEU A 62 -7.26 -0.60 -1.28
C LEU A 62 -7.93 -1.72 -0.49
N THR A 63 -7.43 -2.94 -0.66
CA THR A 63 -7.95 -4.07 0.09
C THR A 63 -7.44 -4.05 1.53
N LYS A 64 -7.92 -5.00 2.33
CA LYS A 64 -7.54 -5.10 3.74
C LYS A 64 -6.05 -5.37 3.96
N ARG A 65 -5.33 -5.71 2.91
CA ARG A 65 -3.88 -5.94 2.99
C ARG A 65 -3.10 -4.64 3.13
N CYS A 66 -3.77 -3.51 2.95
CA CYS A 66 -3.15 -2.20 2.97
C CYS A 66 -3.96 -1.27 3.83
N LYS A 67 -3.27 -0.36 4.52
CA LYS A 67 -3.93 0.65 5.33
C LYS A 67 -3.26 1.99 5.07
N VAL A 68 -4.05 2.96 4.63
CA VAL A 68 -3.55 4.33 4.49
C VAL A 68 -3.30 4.88 5.89
N ASP A 69 -2.07 5.31 6.14
CA ASP A 69 -1.65 5.79 7.45
C ASP A 69 -1.71 7.31 7.56
N GLY A 70 -1.73 8.01 6.43
CA GLY A 70 -1.80 9.46 6.44
C GLY A 70 -1.00 10.05 5.30
N HIS A 71 -0.76 11.36 5.40
CA HIS A 71 -0.05 12.09 4.36
C HIS A 71 0.84 13.15 4.98
N ASP A 72 1.74 13.67 4.17
CA ASP A 72 2.59 14.80 4.50
C ASP A 72 2.65 15.71 3.28
N PHE A 73 2.51 17.02 3.50
CA PHE A 73 2.51 18.00 2.43
C PHE A 73 3.39 19.17 2.83
N GLY A 74 4.43 19.40 2.05
CA GLY A 74 5.37 20.48 2.33
C GLY A 74 6.67 20.23 1.61
N SER A 75 7.61 21.16 1.70
CA SER A 75 8.92 21.04 1.05
C SER A 75 8.80 20.73 -0.44
N ASN A 76 7.77 21.26 -1.10
CA ASN A 76 7.49 21.13 -2.53
C ASN A 76 7.14 19.71 -2.95
N GLU A 77 6.64 18.92 -2.03
CA GLU A 77 6.24 17.55 -2.37
C GLU A 77 5.01 17.12 -1.55
N ALA A 78 4.29 16.14 -2.08
CA ALA A 78 3.21 15.46 -1.38
C ALA A 78 3.60 14.01 -1.20
N ASN A 79 3.34 13.48 -0.01
CA ASN A 79 3.61 12.07 0.31
C ASN A 79 2.36 11.46 0.91
N ILE A 80 2.03 10.24 0.47
CA ILE A 80 0.97 9.44 1.09
C ILE A 80 1.61 8.15 1.59
N PHE A 81 1.30 7.78 2.82
CA PHE A 81 1.90 6.63 3.49
C PHE A 81 0.88 5.50 3.59
N VAL A 82 1.28 4.30 3.16
CA VAL A 82 0.43 3.12 3.18
C VAL A 82 1.17 1.99 3.89
N HIS A 83 0.58 1.47 4.94
CA HIS A 83 1.15 0.32 5.65
C HIS A 83 0.65 -0.98 5.03
N THR A 84 1.53 -1.97 4.97
CA THR A 84 1.22 -3.26 4.35
C THR A 84 2.15 -4.35 4.89
N SER A 85 1.73 -5.59 4.74
CA SER A 85 2.60 -6.74 4.98
C SER A 85 3.37 -7.15 3.72
N ASP A 86 2.99 -6.63 2.54
CA ASP A 86 3.56 -7.01 1.26
C ASP A 86 3.65 -5.79 0.34
N PRO A 87 4.82 -5.11 0.30
CA PRO A 87 4.94 -3.86 -0.47
C PRO A 87 4.73 -4.04 -1.98
N ARG A 88 5.16 -5.15 -2.53
CA ARG A 88 5.01 -5.38 -3.97
C ARG A 88 3.55 -5.55 -4.34
N ARG A 89 2.80 -6.27 -3.51
CA ARG A 89 1.37 -6.43 -3.71
C ARG A 89 0.64 -5.10 -3.54
N ALA A 90 1.03 -4.33 -2.53
CA ALA A 90 0.47 -3.01 -2.32
C ALA A 90 0.70 -2.13 -3.53
N PHE A 91 1.90 -2.16 -4.11
CA PHE A 91 2.20 -1.40 -5.31
C PHE A 91 1.27 -1.77 -6.46
N GLU A 92 1.01 -3.07 -6.67
CA GLU A 92 0.13 -3.49 -7.75
C GLU A 92 -1.30 -2.98 -7.55
N GLU A 93 -1.78 -2.98 -6.32
CA GLU A 93 -3.09 -2.41 -6.03
C GLU A 93 -3.12 -0.91 -6.30
N ILE A 94 -2.10 -0.20 -5.84
CA ILE A 94 -1.98 1.25 -6.04
C ILE A 94 -1.93 1.56 -7.53
N ARG A 95 -1.14 0.83 -8.28
CA ARG A 95 -1.02 1.02 -9.72
C ARG A 95 -2.36 0.83 -10.42
N THR A 96 -3.08 -0.20 -10.06
CA THR A 96 -4.40 -0.47 -10.64
C THR A 96 -5.36 0.69 -10.36
N ILE A 97 -5.30 1.25 -9.15
CA ILE A 97 -6.20 2.35 -8.76
C ILE A 97 -5.80 3.66 -9.45
N LEU A 98 -4.51 3.94 -9.58
CA LEU A 98 -4.04 5.28 -9.94
C LEU A 98 -3.44 5.41 -11.33
N SER A 99 -3.23 4.33 -12.10
CA SER A 99 -2.48 4.42 -13.35
C SER A 99 -3.14 5.33 -14.39
N ALA A 100 -4.45 5.54 -14.30
CA ALA A 100 -5.16 6.47 -15.20
C ALA A 100 -5.31 7.88 -14.60
N HIS A 101 -4.83 8.09 -13.38
CA HIS A 101 -4.94 9.39 -12.73
C HIS A 101 -3.89 10.35 -13.31
N LYS A 102 -4.25 11.64 -13.40
CA LYS A 102 -3.37 12.64 -13.99
C LYS A 102 -2.05 12.81 -13.25
N LEU A 103 -1.98 12.46 -11.98
CA LEU A 103 -0.74 12.55 -11.19
C LEU A 103 0.17 11.34 -11.36
N TRP A 104 -0.31 10.26 -11.99
CA TRP A 104 0.48 9.03 -12.12
C TRP A 104 1.83 9.24 -12.81
N PRO A 105 1.92 10.00 -13.91
CA PRO A 105 3.22 10.18 -14.57
C PRO A 105 4.29 10.80 -13.68
N ASP A 106 3.91 11.60 -12.69
CA ASP A 106 4.85 12.26 -11.79
C ASP A 106 5.02 11.53 -10.47
N THR A 107 4.34 10.39 -10.30
CA THR A 107 4.36 9.65 -9.04
C THR A 107 5.61 8.80 -8.92
N ARG A 108 6.20 8.81 -7.73
CA ARG A 108 7.30 7.93 -7.36
C ARG A 108 6.82 7.09 -6.19
N ILE A 109 7.25 5.82 -6.16
CA ILE A 109 6.83 4.90 -5.11
C ILE A 109 8.04 4.14 -4.60
N ALA A 110 8.18 4.11 -3.28
CA ALA A 110 9.23 3.38 -2.61
C ALA A 110 8.67 2.77 -1.34
N PHE A 111 9.40 1.85 -0.74
CA PHE A 111 8.97 1.28 0.55
C PHE A 111 10.17 1.11 1.47
N ARG A 112 9.88 1.01 2.76
CA ARG A 112 10.85 0.67 3.78
C ARG A 112 10.19 -0.21 4.83
N GLN A 113 10.99 -0.89 5.64
CA GLN A 113 10.46 -1.47 6.86
C GLN A 113 10.09 -0.34 7.80
N ILE A 114 9.00 -0.50 8.54
CA ILE A 114 8.54 0.57 9.44
C ILE A 114 9.60 0.92 10.47
N ASP A 115 10.34 -0.07 10.95
CA ASP A 115 11.42 0.15 11.91
C ASP A 115 12.79 0.33 11.25
N GLY A 116 12.82 0.48 9.93
CA GLY A 116 14.05 0.72 9.18
C GLY A 116 14.09 2.11 8.59
N GLU A 117 15.21 2.47 7.97
CA GLU A 117 15.39 3.81 7.43
C GLU A 117 15.63 3.83 5.93
N GLU A 118 16.03 2.70 5.35
CA GLU A 118 16.37 2.66 3.94
C GLU A 118 15.17 2.39 3.07
N TYR A 119 15.04 3.18 2.01
CA TYR A 119 13.99 3.01 1.02
C TYR A 119 14.45 2.15 -0.14
N THR A 120 13.55 1.29 -0.60
CA THR A 120 13.71 0.57 -1.86
C THR A 120 12.72 1.15 -2.84
N VAL A 121 13.21 1.62 -3.99
CA VAL A 121 12.34 2.25 -4.99
C VAL A 121 11.67 1.15 -5.82
N ILE A 122 10.36 1.30 -6.00
CA ILE A 122 9.59 0.40 -6.87
C ILE A 122 9.26 1.07 -8.19
N TRP A 123 8.96 2.37 -8.17
CA TRP A 123 8.43 3.06 -9.34
C TRP A 123 8.96 4.49 -9.40
N PRO A 124 9.31 5.01 -10.55
CA PRO A 124 9.38 4.31 -11.84
C PRO A 124 10.48 3.27 -11.86
N GLU A 125 10.38 2.34 -12.82
CA GLU A 125 11.40 1.31 -12.96
C GLU A 125 12.76 1.94 -13.25
N GLY A 126 13.81 1.37 -12.65
CA GLY A 126 15.15 1.86 -12.83
C GLY A 126 15.56 2.99 -11.92
N ALA A 127 14.62 3.62 -11.22
CA ALA A 127 14.96 4.64 -10.25
C ALA A 127 15.61 4.00 -9.02
N THR A 128 16.63 4.66 -8.46
CA THR A 128 17.39 4.10 -7.34
C THR A 128 17.45 5.02 -6.13
N LYS A 129 16.95 6.25 -6.25
CA LYS A 129 17.01 7.22 -5.17
C LYS A 129 15.62 7.69 -4.78
N PHE A 130 15.39 7.78 -3.48
CA PHE A 130 14.13 8.25 -2.93
C PHE A 130 14.39 8.88 -1.57
N ASP A 131 13.98 10.12 -1.40
CA ASP A 131 14.10 10.86 -0.14
C ASP A 131 12.80 11.59 0.15
N ILE A 132 12.50 11.74 1.43
CA ILE A 132 11.43 12.62 1.90
C ILE A 132 12.09 13.86 2.47
N SER A 133 11.75 15.02 1.92
CA SER A 133 12.31 16.28 2.36
C SER A 133 11.70 16.77 3.66
#